data_1b657ceac1fbdd0489af385c4581d744
#
_entry.id   1b657ceac1fbdd0489af385c4581d744
#
_cell.length_a   1.000
_cell.length_b   1.000
_cell.length_c   1.000
_cell.angle_alpha   90.00
_cell.angle_beta   90.00
_cell.angle_gamma   90.00
#
_symmetry.space_group_name_H-M   'P 1'
#
loop_
_entity.id
_entity.type
_entity.pdbx_description
1 polymer ?
#
loop_
_entity_poly.entity_id
_entity_poly.type
_entity_poly.pdbx_seq_one_letter_code
_entity_poly.pdbx_strand_id
1 'polypeptide(L)'
;MNLKDRIFSLFKYKSPEKHDFVLLEDDESDKSSNSSQSIKNDTNILETKNIFPALSVNLEYVKTKYNSMINSDIIIREFTLNARGKQYSAFILYIDGMINTDIMNKFILEPLMLKNRSNMFDGEQNRIISEAVTNNITVRKVKKFDLSEYILGCLMPQNSVEQYSEFEKIFNDINSGNCALFIDTLTIAFDIDVKGFKQRSVERPQNEIVINGAHEAFVENIRTNTSLLRRNVHNENLIIENISIGKITKTPSALCYVQNIANSDLVDEVRYRLNNIEVDSLLSTGQLEQLIIDSNIMDIPQVLSTERPDKASGYLLDGRIIVLVNGTPYALIAPAIFTDFLASPDDKNMKSSFANFVKSIRILAAFFTLLLPGIYVAVSNFHSEVLPTDLLFSILASRENVPFPVIFEILILEISFELIREAGLRVPSPIGTTISIVGALVLGQAAVSAGIVSPVLVIVVAMTGISSFAIPDFSFSFHLRLYRFIFMFLGYCCGFLGISLGLFAYISILCDMKSFGVPYMANISPWSKIKGDSYFLPPIWKREYRAQYLDTKKDKKQEKIAMKWKFPFLSEKEEEIKRW
;
A
#
# COMPACT_ATOMS: atom_id res chain seq x y z
N MET A 1 1.18 36.49 29.74
CA MET A 1 2.08 35.49 29.15
C MET A 1 2.85 36.18 28.04
N ASN A 2 4.16 36.36 28.24
CA ASN A 2 5.02 37.13 27.33
C ASN A 2 5.16 36.40 25.99
N LEU A 3 5.34 37.16 24.90
CA LEU A 3 5.50 36.64 23.54
C LEU A 3 6.63 35.58 23.45
N LYS A 4 7.68 35.74 24.27
CA LYS A 4 8.76 34.75 24.44
C LYS A 4 8.27 33.41 24.99
N ASP A 5 7.36 33.43 25.96
CA ASP A 5 6.82 32.19 26.55
C ASP A 5 5.88 31.44 25.57
N ARG A 6 5.20 32.16 24.69
CA ARG A 6 4.42 31.56 23.59
C ARG A 6 5.30 30.95 22.52
N ILE A 7 6.38 31.59 22.13
CA ILE A 7 7.34 31.03 21.16
C ILE A 7 8.08 29.83 21.77
N PHE A 8 8.49 29.91 23.05
CA PHE A 8 9.11 28.77 23.74
C PHE A 8 8.14 27.61 24.01
N SER A 9 6.84 27.87 24.15
CA SER A 9 5.85 26.79 24.30
C SER A 9 5.57 26.04 23.00
N LEU A 10 5.75 26.69 21.84
CA LEU A 10 5.69 26.04 20.52
C LEU A 10 6.87 25.06 20.29
N PHE A 11 8.02 25.30 20.96
CA PHE A 11 9.18 24.44 20.91
C PHE A 11 9.26 23.43 22.07
N LYS A 12 8.39 23.54 23.08
CA LYS A 12 8.27 22.58 24.18
C LYS A 12 7.16 21.56 23.89
N TYR A 13 7.33 20.80 22.82
CA TYR A 13 6.59 19.56 22.69
C TYR A 13 7.16 18.57 23.71
N LYS A 14 6.40 18.20 24.75
CA LYS A 14 6.66 17.00 25.52
C LYS A 14 6.21 15.84 24.64
N SER A 15 7.17 15.15 24.03
CA SER A 15 6.87 13.84 23.45
C SER A 15 6.21 12.98 24.53
N PRO A 16 5.12 12.25 24.24
CA PRO A 16 4.65 11.20 25.14
C PRO A 16 5.80 10.26 25.46
N GLU A 17 5.74 9.58 26.60
CA GLU A 17 6.76 8.60 27.00
C GLU A 17 7.02 7.68 25.82
N LYS A 18 8.29 7.61 25.40
CA LYS A 18 8.67 6.88 24.20
C LYS A 18 8.36 5.39 24.38
N HIS A 19 7.39 4.90 23.66
CA HIS A 19 7.27 3.48 23.39
C HIS A 19 8.37 3.14 22.36
N ASP A 20 9.47 2.57 22.84
CA ASP A 20 10.64 2.28 22.00
C ASP A 20 10.47 0.86 21.43
N PHE A 21 9.76 0.76 20.31
CA PHE A 21 9.63 -0.49 19.58
C PHE A 21 10.82 -0.65 18.61
N VAL A 22 11.52 -1.78 18.69
CA VAL A 22 12.64 -2.15 17.81
C VAL A 22 12.30 -3.49 17.17
N LEU A 23 12.22 -3.55 15.86
CA LEU A 23 11.86 -4.76 15.11
C LEU A 23 13.02 -5.76 15.02
N LEU A 24 14.28 -5.26 15.03
CA LEU A 24 15.49 -6.07 14.98
C LEU A 24 16.32 -5.72 16.22
N GLU A 25 16.34 -6.60 17.23
CA GLU A 25 17.36 -6.58 18.26
C GLU A 25 18.57 -7.36 17.72
N ASP A 26 19.75 -6.72 17.75
CA ASP A 26 21.03 -7.38 17.48
C ASP A 26 21.38 -8.29 18.65
N ASP A 27 20.73 -9.44 18.79
CA ASP A 27 21.05 -10.43 19.81
C ASP A 27 22.11 -11.40 19.32
N GLU A 28 23.37 -11.03 19.45
CA GLU A 28 24.49 -11.97 19.55
C GLU A 28 24.80 -12.46 20.98
N SER A 29 23.99 -12.16 21.99
CA SER A 29 24.21 -12.66 23.35
C SER A 29 22.91 -12.78 24.12
N ASP A 30 22.23 -13.89 24.00
CA ASP A 30 21.58 -14.63 25.10
C ASP A 30 20.58 -15.67 24.57
N LYS A 31 21.13 -16.77 24.06
CA LYS A 31 20.37 -18.03 23.98
C LYS A 31 20.30 -18.67 25.34
N SER A 32 19.59 -18.07 26.28
CA SER A 32 19.12 -18.81 27.46
C SER A 32 17.92 -18.13 28.09
N SER A 33 16.80 -18.87 28.05
CA SER A 33 15.65 -18.72 28.91
C SER A 33 14.84 -17.42 28.84
N ASN A 34 13.89 -17.38 27.87
CA ASN A 34 12.51 -17.14 28.28
C ASN A 34 11.57 -17.71 27.21
N SER A 35 11.19 -18.96 27.42
CA SER A 35 10.05 -19.56 26.75
C SER A 35 8.77 -18.84 27.22
N SER A 36 8.42 -17.75 26.58
CA SER A 36 7.02 -17.37 26.48
C SER A 36 6.36 -18.51 25.69
N GLN A 37 5.57 -19.28 26.39
CA GLN A 37 4.69 -20.28 25.83
C GLN A 37 3.78 -19.59 24.79
N SER A 38 4.25 -19.49 23.55
CA SER A 38 3.35 -19.46 22.42
C SER A 38 2.56 -20.76 22.57
N ILE A 39 1.28 -20.62 22.82
CA ILE A 39 0.31 -21.69 22.71
C ILE A 39 0.47 -22.19 21.27
N LYS A 40 1.32 -23.19 21.12
CA LYS A 40 1.30 -24.07 19.97
C LYS A 40 -0.04 -24.82 20.09
N ASN A 41 -1.07 -24.22 19.56
CA ASN A 41 -2.17 -25.00 19.05
C ASN A 41 -1.62 -25.75 17.85
N ASP A 42 -0.90 -26.84 18.14
CA ASP A 42 -0.70 -27.95 17.23
C ASP A 42 -2.07 -28.58 16.94
N THR A 43 -2.94 -27.84 16.30
CA THR A 43 -3.95 -28.45 15.46
C THR A 43 -3.20 -28.82 14.18
N ASN A 44 -2.73 -30.07 14.13
CA ASN A 44 -2.58 -30.82 12.89
C ASN A 44 -3.95 -30.83 12.20
N ILE A 45 -4.37 -29.68 11.64
CA ILE A 45 -5.44 -29.63 10.66
C ILE A 45 -4.78 -30.26 9.44
N LEU A 46 -5.04 -31.56 9.28
CA LEU A 46 -4.80 -32.30 8.05
C LEU A 46 -5.12 -31.33 6.91
N GLU A 47 -4.20 -31.12 5.99
CA GLU A 47 -4.47 -30.42 4.73
C GLU A 47 -5.52 -31.26 3.97
N THR A 48 -6.78 -31.04 4.31
CA THR A 48 -7.89 -31.78 3.73
C THR A 48 -8.18 -31.14 2.39
N LYS A 49 -7.78 -31.83 1.32
CA LYS A 49 -8.05 -31.35 -0.04
C LYS A 49 -9.53 -31.40 -0.39
N ASN A 50 -10.30 -32.30 0.21
CA ASN A 50 -11.68 -32.59 -0.20
C ASN A 50 -12.70 -32.12 0.84
N ILE A 51 -13.90 -31.80 0.35
CA ILE A 51 -15.06 -31.37 1.15
C ILE A 51 -15.63 -32.58 1.90
N PHE A 52 -15.97 -32.37 3.18
CA PHE A 52 -16.58 -33.38 4.05
C PHE A 52 -18.11 -33.36 3.95
N PRO A 53 -18.77 -34.52 4.16
CA PRO A 53 -20.23 -34.54 4.23
C PRO A 53 -20.79 -33.83 5.47
N ALA A 54 -20.02 -33.72 6.56
CA ALA A 54 -20.42 -33.02 7.77
C ALA A 54 -20.17 -31.51 7.65
N LEU A 55 -21.25 -30.72 7.67
CA LEU A 55 -21.18 -29.27 7.49
C LEU A 55 -20.32 -28.57 8.55
N SER A 56 -20.37 -29.03 9.80
CA SER A 56 -19.60 -28.46 10.93
C SER A 56 -18.09 -28.50 10.70
N VAL A 57 -17.57 -29.59 10.11
CA VAL A 57 -16.15 -29.75 9.80
C VAL A 57 -15.72 -28.75 8.71
N ASN A 58 -16.53 -28.62 7.66
CA ASN A 58 -16.29 -27.66 6.59
C ASN A 58 -16.32 -26.23 7.11
N LEU A 59 -17.27 -25.91 7.98
CA LEU A 59 -17.42 -24.58 8.57
C LEU A 59 -16.20 -24.22 9.44
N GLU A 60 -15.74 -25.14 10.28
CA GLU A 60 -14.56 -24.92 11.13
C GLU A 60 -13.28 -24.76 10.28
N TYR A 61 -13.12 -25.60 9.26
CA TYR A 61 -12.01 -25.50 8.33
C TYR A 61 -11.97 -24.16 7.60
N VAL A 62 -13.12 -23.70 7.08
CA VAL A 62 -13.24 -22.40 6.39
C VAL A 62 -12.95 -21.25 7.37
N LYS A 63 -13.52 -21.28 8.58
CA LYS A 63 -13.28 -20.26 9.62
C LYS A 63 -11.80 -20.15 9.97
N THR A 64 -11.10 -21.28 10.06
CA THR A 64 -9.66 -21.31 10.36
C THR A 64 -8.83 -20.83 9.17
N LYS A 65 -9.16 -21.27 7.95
CA LYS A 65 -8.40 -20.94 6.74
C LYS A 65 -8.43 -19.45 6.40
N TYR A 66 -9.58 -18.81 6.56
CA TYR A 66 -9.76 -17.37 6.31
C TYR A 66 -9.56 -16.49 7.56
N ASN A 67 -9.25 -17.09 8.72
CA ASN A 67 -9.19 -16.36 9.99
C ASN A 67 -10.42 -15.46 10.21
N SER A 68 -11.62 -16.01 10.03
CA SER A 68 -12.86 -15.23 10.02
C SER A 68 -13.16 -14.47 11.32
N MET A 69 -12.45 -14.75 12.42
CA MET A 69 -12.53 -13.98 13.66
C MET A 69 -11.87 -12.61 13.56
N ILE A 70 -10.80 -12.48 12.73
CA ILE A 70 -10.04 -11.24 12.57
C ILE A 70 -10.39 -10.58 11.24
N ASN A 71 -10.67 -11.39 10.22
CA ASN A 71 -10.91 -10.93 8.86
C ASN A 71 -12.35 -10.45 8.70
N SER A 72 -12.54 -9.15 8.71
CA SER A 72 -13.87 -8.51 8.79
C SER A 72 -14.66 -8.54 7.48
N ASP A 73 -14.02 -8.81 6.34
CA ASP A 73 -14.67 -8.83 5.03
C ASP A 73 -15.12 -10.24 4.60
N ILE A 74 -14.78 -11.28 5.37
CA ILE A 74 -15.24 -12.64 5.13
C ILE A 74 -16.59 -12.85 5.79
N ILE A 75 -17.62 -13.07 5.01
CA ILE A 75 -18.96 -13.29 5.50
C ILE A 75 -19.33 -14.77 5.37
N ILE A 76 -19.64 -15.38 6.50
CA ILE A 76 -20.18 -16.73 6.60
C ILE A 76 -21.61 -16.62 7.14
N ARG A 77 -22.59 -17.00 6.33
CA ARG A 77 -23.99 -16.96 6.74
C ARG A 77 -24.54 -18.37 6.77
N GLU A 78 -24.91 -18.84 7.96
CA GLU A 78 -25.57 -20.12 8.19
C GLU A 78 -27.08 -19.97 8.01
N PHE A 79 -27.74 -20.94 7.39
CA PHE A 79 -29.18 -21.00 7.20
C PHE A 79 -29.65 -22.43 6.99
N THR A 80 -30.97 -22.64 6.98
CA THR A 80 -31.57 -23.94 6.73
C THR A 80 -32.39 -23.89 5.43
N LEU A 81 -32.13 -24.83 4.54
CA LEU A 81 -32.93 -25.03 3.33
C LEU A 81 -33.87 -26.22 3.48
N ASN A 82 -35.04 -26.14 2.83
CA ASN A 82 -35.98 -27.21 2.76
C ASN A 82 -36.00 -27.84 1.38
N ALA A 83 -35.76 -29.13 1.29
CA ALA A 83 -35.86 -29.88 0.05
C ALA A 83 -36.74 -31.10 0.25
N ARG A 84 -37.87 -31.18 -0.46
CA ARG A 84 -38.88 -32.27 -0.35
C ARG A 84 -39.27 -32.63 1.09
N GLY A 85 -39.58 -31.63 1.91
CA GLY A 85 -39.99 -31.83 3.28
C GLY A 85 -38.90 -32.20 4.27
N LYS A 86 -37.65 -32.28 3.85
CA LYS A 86 -36.49 -32.43 4.73
C LYS A 86 -35.74 -31.12 4.87
N GLN A 87 -35.27 -30.87 6.08
CA GLN A 87 -34.44 -29.71 6.38
C GLN A 87 -32.97 -30.09 6.34
N TYR A 88 -32.18 -29.25 5.63
CA TYR A 88 -30.74 -29.38 5.52
C TYR A 88 -30.09 -28.10 6.00
N SER A 89 -29.11 -28.21 6.88
CA SER A 89 -28.29 -27.08 7.27
C SER A 89 -27.35 -26.73 6.12
N ALA A 90 -27.14 -25.44 5.91
CA ALA A 90 -26.24 -24.93 4.87
C ALA A 90 -25.59 -23.65 5.34
N PHE A 91 -24.42 -23.33 4.78
CA PHE A 91 -23.84 -22.00 4.89
C PHE A 91 -23.34 -21.51 3.54
N ILE A 92 -23.34 -20.20 3.38
CA ILE A 92 -22.69 -19.52 2.28
C ILE A 92 -21.46 -18.78 2.77
N LEU A 93 -20.45 -18.76 1.92
CA LEU A 93 -19.18 -18.08 2.12
C LEU A 93 -18.93 -17.14 0.97
N TYR A 94 -18.63 -15.88 1.27
CA TYR A 94 -18.28 -14.88 0.27
C TYR A 94 -17.45 -13.74 0.88
N ILE A 95 -16.81 -12.96 0.00
CA ILE A 95 -16.05 -11.76 0.39
C ILE A 95 -16.92 -10.54 0.16
N ASP A 96 -17.15 -9.77 1.23
CA ASP A 96 -17.97 -8.55 1.18
C ASP A 96 -17.28 -7.47 0.32
N GLY A 97 -18.08 -6.79 -0.49
CA GLY A 97 -17.58 -5.80 -1.45
C GLY A 97 -17.13 -6.37 -2.80
N MET A 98 -16.96 -7.70 -2.93
CA MET A 98 -16.63 -8.34 -4.20
C MET A 98 -17.84 -8.92 -4.91
N ILE A 99 -18.95 -9.10 -4.22
CA ILE A 99 -20.19 -9.67 -4.74
C ILE A 99 -21.27 -8.62 -4.97
N ASN A 100 -22.20 -8.95 -5.89
CA ASN A 100 -23.45 -8.23 -6.02
C ASN A 100 -24.49 -8.78 -5.02
N THR A 101 -24.74 -8.03 -3.95
CA THR A 101 -25.66 -8.43 -2.89
C THR A 101 -27.10 -8.58 -3.36
N ASP A 102 -27.53 -7.85 -4.38
CA ASP A 102 -28.88 -7.95 -4.94
C ASP A 102 -29.06 -9.26 -5.70
N ILE A 103 -28.06 -9.65 -6.47
CA ILE A 103 -28.05 -10.95 -7.18
C ILE A 103 -28.04 -12.08 -6.15
N MET A 104 -27.17 -12.02 -5.16
CA MET A 104 -27.08 -13.04 -4.12
C MET A 104 -28.40 -13.19 -3.35
N ASN A 105 -29.02 -12.08 -2.93
CA ASN A 105 -30.27 -12.13 -2.16
C ASN A 105 -31.44 -12.67 -3.00
N LYS A 106 -31.62 -12.17 -4.23
CA LYS A 106 -32.78 -12.52 -5.09
C LYS A 106 -32.66 -13.90 -5.74
N PHE A 107 -31.45 -14.28 -6.16
CA PHE A 107 -31.27 -15.49 -6.99
C PHE A 107 -30.65 -16.67 -6.23
N ILE A 108 -30.13 -16.45 -5.01
CA ILE A 108 -29.56 -17.53 -4.20
C ILE A 108 -30.35 -17.70 -2.92
N LEU A 109 -30.37 -16.67 -2.05
CA LEU A 109 -30.96 -16.81 -0.72
C LEU A 109 -32.48 -16.91 -0.74
N GLU A 110 -33.17 -16.07 -1.52
CA GLU A 110 -34.62 -16.09 -1.62
C GLU A 110 -35.15 -17.43 -2.15
N PRO A 111 -34.64 -18.02 -3.26
CA PRO A 111 -35.07 -19.33 -3.72
C PRO A 111 -34.78 -20.45 -2.73
N LEU A 112 -33.61 -20.44 -2.08
CA LEU A 112 -33.23 -21.48 -1.11
C LEU A 112 -34.03 -21.42 0.19
N MET A 113 -34.39 -20.21 0.66
CA MET A 113 -35.04 -20.02 1.94
C MET A 113 -36.58 -19.89 1.86
N LEU A 114 -37.11 -19.20 0.84
CA LEU A 114 -38.52 -18.82 0.79
C LEU A 114 -39.34 -19.67 -0.18
N LYS A 115 -38.85 -19.99 -1.37
CA LYS A 115 -39.64 -20.69 -2.40
C LYS A 115 -39.91 -22.15 -2.09
N ASN A 116 -39.28 -22.72 -1.09
CA ASN A 116 -39.36 -24.14 -0.78
C ASN A 116 -40.47 -24.49 0.23
N ARG A 117 -41.43 -23.59 0.50
CA ARG A 117 -42.58 -23.81 1.39
C ARG A 117 -43.77 -24.49 0.72
N SER A 118 -43.75 -24.66 -0.59
CA SER A 118 -44.93 -25.26 -1.28
C SER A 118 -44.76 -26.78 -1.41
N ASN A 119 -45.49 -27.52 -0.56
CA ASN A 119 -45.67 -28.97 -0.67
C ASN A 119 -46.47 -29.40 -1.94
N MET A 120 -46.65 -28.51 -2.92
CA MET A 120 -47.53 -28.77 -4.04
C MET A 120 -46.98 -29.82 -5.03
N PHE A 121 -45.68 -29.95 -5.20
CA PHE A 121 -45.12 -30.91 -6.15
C PHE A 121 -45.06 -32.36 -5.66
N ASP A 122 -44.97 -32.58 -4.34
CA ASP A 122 -44.91 -33.95 -3.79
C ASP A 122 -46.28 -34.67 -3.84
N GLY A 123 -47.37 -33.91 -3.81
CA GLY A 123 -48.74 -34.47 -3.92
C GLY A 123 -49.02 -35.01 -5.30
N GLU A 124 -48.62 -34.36 -6.37
CA GLU A 124 -48.86 -34.78 -7.75
C GLU A 124 -47.99 -35.97 -8.16
N GLN A 125 -46.69 -35.97 -7.80
CA GLN A 125 -45.83 -37.11 -8.10
C GLN A 125 -46.25 -38.38 -7.34
N ASN A 126 -46.63 -38.24 -6.08
CA ASN A 126 -47.17 -39.37 -5.33
C ASN A 126 -48.52 -39.87 -5.88
N ARG A 127 -49.36 -38.98 -6.41
CA ARG A 127 -50.58 -39.36 -7.13
C ARG A 127 -50.27 -40.11 -8.42
N ILE A 128 -49.36 -39.59 -9.25
CA ILE A 128 -48.94 -40.22 -10.52
C ILE A 128 -48.30 -41.59 -10.26
N ILE A 129 -47.49 -41.72 -9.20
CA ILE A 129 -46.88 -43.00 -8.80
C ILE A 129 -47.97 -43.97 -8.29
N SER A 130 -48.91 -43.50 -7.50
CA SER A 130 -50.00 -44.37 -7.03
C SER A 130 -50.96 -44.82 -8.13
N GLU A 131 -51.25 -43.95 -9.12
CA GLU A 131 -52.05 -44.27 -10.30
C GLU A 131 -51.29 -45.22 -11.25
N ALA A 132 -49.96 -45.06 -11.42
CA ALA A 132 -49.14 -45.94 -12.22
C ALA A 132 -48.99 -47.34 -11.56
N VAL A 133 -48.94 -47.45 -10.26
CA VAL A 133 -48.89 -48.71 -9.53
C VAL A 133 -50.23 -49.44 -9.61
N THR A 134 -51.36 -48.73 -9.61
CA THR A 134 -52.74 -49.34 -9.74
C THR A 134 -53.02 -49.83 -11.14
N ASN A 135 -52.35 -49.28 -12.17
CA ASN A 135 -52.60 -49.64 -13.60
C ASN A 135 -51.58 -50.62 -14.21
N ASN A 136 -50.77 -51.29 -13.40
CA ASN A 136 -49.73 -52.25 -13.87
C ASN A 136 -48.82 -51.71 -15.00
N ILE A 137 -48.59 -50.42 -15.04
CA ILE A 137 -47.65 -49.80 -15.97
C ILE A 137 -46.24 -49.99 -15.40
N THR A 138 -45.33 -50.60 -16.16
CA THR A 138 -43.92 -50.74 -15.80
C THR A 138 -43.32 -49.36 -15.55
N VAL A 139 -43.24 -48.97 -14.29
CA VAL A 139 -42.60 -47.71 -13.87
C VAL A 139 -41.10 -47.83 -14.19
N ARG A 140 -40.61 -47.05 -15.15
CA ARG A 140 -39.17 -46.84 -15.30
C ARG A 140 -38.61 -46.52 -13.94
N LYS A 141 -37.50 -47.20 -13.52
CA LYS A 141 -36.81 -46.99 -12.25
C LYS A 141 -36.82 -45.52 -11.89
N VAL A 142 -37.52 -45.13 -10.84
CA VAL A 142 -37.49 -43.77 -10.32
C VAL A 142 -36.06 -43.44 -9.97
N LYS A 143 -35.48 -42.46 -10.63
CA LYS A 143 -34.11 -42.00 -10.40
C LYS A 143 -34.01 -41.65 -8.93
N LYS A 144 -33.05 -42.25 -8.23
CA LYS A 144 -32.82 -41.99 -6.79
C LYS A 144 -32.69 -40.47 -6.60
N PHE A 145 -33.41 -39.90 -5.64
CA PHE A 145 -33.35 -38.45 -5.37
C PHE A 145 -31.91 -38.04 -5.14
N ASP A 146 -31.40 -37.15 -5.96
CA ASP A 146 -30.11 -36.51 -5.82
C ASP A 146 -30.34 -35.06 -5.39
N LEU A 147 -29.89 -34.73 -4.18
CA LEU A 147 -30.05 -33.38 -3.61
C LEU A 147 -29.28 -32.36 -4.45
N SER A 148 -28.12 -32.70 -5.00
CA SER A 148 -27.31 -31.80 -5.79
C SER A 148 -28.00 -31.45 -7.12
N GLU A 149 -28.56 -32.44 -7.82
CA GLU A 149 -29.28 -32.24 -9.07
C GLU A 149 -30.59 -31.42 -8.85
N TYR A 150 -31.25 -31.63 -7.69
CA TYR A 150 -32.44 -30.87 -7.30
C TYR A 150 -32.14 -29.39 -7.03
N ILE A 151 -31.05 -29.11 -6.35
CA ILE A 151 -30.63 -27.72 -6.04
C ILE A 151 -30.30 -26.97 -7.34
N LEU A 152 -29.51 -27.56 -8.21
CA LEU A 152 -29.15 -26.95 -9.50
C LEU A 152 -30.35 -26.79 -10.43
N GLY A 153 -31.19 -27.83 -10.54
CA GLY A 153 -32.28 -27.82 -11.49
C GLY A 153 -33.52 -27.06 -11.06
N CYS A 154 -33.73 -26.90 -9.73
CA CYS A 154 -35.01 -26.38 -9.22
C CYS A 154 -34.87 -25.16 -8.33
N LEU A 155 -33.73 -24.98 -7.63
CA LEU A 155 -33.59 -23.97 -6.60
C LEU A 155 -32.64 -22.82 -6.94
N MET A 156 -31.72 -23.04 -7.88
CA MET A 156 -30.77 -22.03 -8.30
C MET A 156 -31.06 -21.52 -9.71
N PRO A 157 -31.69 -20.36 -9.87
CA PRO A 157 -31.92 -19.76 -11.18
C PRO A 157 -30.66 -19.09 -11.76
N GLN A 158 -29.55 -19.06 -11.05
CA GLN A 158 -28.29 -18.49 -11.53
C GLN A 158 -27.68 -19.34 -12.63
N ASN A 159 -27.20 -18.68 -13.70
CA ASN A 159 -26.77 -19.34 -14.92
C ASN A 159 -25.40 -20.01 -14.82
N SER A 160 -24.50 -19.45 -14.01
CA SER A 160 -23.14 -19.94 -13.81
C SER A 160 -23.00 -20.52 -12.39
N VAL A 161 -23.16 -21.84 -12.28
CA VAL A 161 -22.98 -22.58 -11.04
C VAL A 161 -22.12 -23.80 -11.34
N GLU A 162 -20.99 -23.91 -10.67
CA GLU A 162 -20.08 -25.05 -10.79
C GLU A 162 -20.07 -25.87 -9.49
N GLN A 163 -19.72 -27.14 -9.60
CA GLN A 163 -19.65 -28.07 -8.46
C GLN A 163 -18.20 -28.47 -8.26
N TYR A 164 -17.69 -28.29 -7.04
CA TYR A 164 -16.35 -28.73 -6.68
C TYR A 164 -16.37 -29.64 -5.47
N SER A 165 -15.47 -30.64 -5.49
CA SER A 165 -15.19 -31.50 -4.35
C SER A 165 -13.93 -31.10 -3.60
N GLU A 166 -13.16 -30.16 -4.15
CA GLU A 166 -11.88 -29.70 -3.62
C GLU A 166 -11.97 -28.27 -3.07
N PHE A 167 -11.46 -28.02 -1.88
CA PHE A 167 -11.45 -26.69 -1.29
C PHE A 167 -10.60 -25.68 -2.05
N GLU A 168 -9.47 -26.11 -2.62
CA GLU A 168 -8.53 -25.20 -3.31
C GLU A 168 -9.19 -24.47 -4.48
N LYS A 169 -10.01 -25.18 -5.27
CA LYS A 169 -10.74 -24.57 -6.39
C LYS A 169 -11.76 -23.56 -5.91
N ILE A 170 -12.52 -23.92 -4.85
CA ILE A 170 -13.52 -23.04 -4.25
C ILE A 170 -12.88 -21.76 -3.70
N PHE A 171 -11.75 -21.88 -3.00
CA PHE A 171 -11.06 -20.70 -2.45
C PHE A 171 -10.53 -19.78 -3.53
N ASN A 172 -10.02 -20.33 -4.65
CA ASN A 172 -9.60 -19.52 -5.79
C ASN A 172 -10.77 -18.71 -6.38
N ASP A 173 -11.94 -19.33 -6.50
CA ASP A 173 -13.12 -18.69 -7.07
C ASP A 173 -13.74 -17.66 -6.09
N ILE A 174 -13.80 -17.97 -4.78
CA ILE A 174 -14.20 -17.00 -3.75
C ILE A 174 -13.27 -15.78 -3.76
N ASN A 175 -11.96 -15.99 -3.83
CA ASN A 175 -10.99 -14.90 -3.89
C ASN A 175 -11.10 -14.08 -5.19
N SER A 176 -11.77 -14.62 -6.20
CA SER A 176 -12.11 -13.93 -7.46
C SER A 176 -13.48 -13.21 -7.43
N GLY A 177 -14.25 -13.35 -6.32
CA GLY A 177 -15.53 -12.67 -6.12
C GLY A 177 -16.76 -13.56 -6.32
N ASN A 178 -16.62 -14.88 -6.33
CA ASN A 178 -17.73 -15.83 -6.32
C ASN A 178 -18.25 -16.05 -4.88
N CYS A 179 -19.38 -16.74 -4.78
CA CYS A 179 -19.98 -17.18 -3.54
C CYS A 179 -20.02 -18.72 -3.51
N ALA A 180 -19.54 -19.33 -2.44
CA ALA A 180 -19.62 -20.77 -2.25
C ALA A 180 -20.76 -21.16 -1.31
N LEU A 181 -21.54 -22.14 -1.71
CA LEU A 181 -22.63 -22.73 -0.91
C LEU A 181 -22.26 -24.15 -0.50
N PHE A 182 -22.20 -24.39 0.80
CA PHE A 182 -21.97 -25.68 1.43
C PHE A 182 -23.28 -26.20 2.04
N ILE A 183 -23.57 -27.46 1.86
CA ILE A 183 -24.82 -28.09 2.34
C ILE A 183 -24.47 -29.37 3.07
N ASP A 184 -25.12 -29.59 4.20
CA ASP A 184 -24.94 -30.80 4.99
C ASP A 184 -25.27 -32.05 4.16
N THR A 185 -24.58 -33.13 4.42
CA THR A 185 -24.66 -34.42 3.71
C THR A 185 -24.03 -34.47 2.32
N LEU A 186 -23.63 -33.34 1.72
CA LEU A 186 -22.96 -33.33 0.42
C LEU A 186 -21.43 -33.28 0.58
N THR A 187 -20.73 -33.99 -0.32
CA THR A 187 -19.25 -33.95 -0.45
C THR A 187 -18.80 -32.98 -1.52
N ILE A 188 -19.68 -32.10 -1.95
CA ILE A 188 -19.45 -31.07 -2.95
C ILE A 188 -19.98 -29.74 -2.44
N ALA A 189 -19.35 -28.65 -2.86
CA ALA A 189 -19.90 -27.31 -2.69
C ALA A 189 -20.21 -26.70 -4.07
N PHE A 190 -21.14 -25.77 -4.06
CA PHE A 190 -21.55 -25.05 -5.26
C PHE A 190 -20.81 -23.72 -5.29
N ASP A 191 -20.04 -23.48 -6.34
CA ASP A 191 -19.48 -22.18 -6.67
C ASP A 191 -20.44 -21.42 -7.57
N ILE A 192 -20.80 -20.21 -7.17
CA ILE A 192 -21.84 -19.42 -7.81
C ILE A 192 -21.24 -18.08 -8.20
N ASP A 193 -21.27 -17.76 -9.49
CA ASP A 193 -20.80 -16.47 -9.99
C ASP A 193 -21.81 -15.37 -9.64
N VAL A 194 -21.41 -14.55 -8.68
CA VAL A 194 -22.17 -13.38 -8.21
C VAL A 194 -21.32 -12.12 -8.24
N LYS A 195 -20.25 -12.12 -9.02
CA LYS A 195 -19.34 -10.98 -9.13
C LYS A 195 -20.11 -9.70 -9.40
N GLY A 196 -19.84 -8.70 -8.60
CA GLY A 196 -20.53 -7.42 -8.70
C GLY A 196 -19.84 -6.38 -7.88
N PHE A 197 -18.75 -5.89 -8.41
CA PHE A 197 -18.11 -4.71 -7.86
C PHE A 197 -19.07 -3.53 -8.05
N LYS A 198 -19.44 -2.83 -6.99
CA LYS A 198 -20.07 -1.51 -7.11
C LYS A 198 -19.02 -0.58 -7.72
N GLN A 199 -18.93 -0.61 -9.04
CA GLN A 199 -18.09 0.30 -9.82
C GLN A 199 -18.76 1.68 -9.80
N ARG A 200 -18.43 2.50 -8.81
CA ARG A 200 -18.33 3.91 -9.09
C ARG A 200 -17.09 4.05 -9.96
N SER A 201 -17.13 4.89 -10.99
CA SER A 201 -16.00 5.10 -11.89
C SER A 201 -14.71 5.26 -11.07
N VAL A 202 -13.84 4.26 -11.14
CA VAL A 202 -12.52 4.31 -10.52
C VAL A 202 -11.76 5.35 -11.33
N GLU A 203 -11.47 6.49 -10.72
CA GLU A 203 -10.80 7.60 -11.38
C GLU A 203 -9.31 7.28 -11.55
N ARG A 204 -8.67 8.04 -12.42
CA ARG A 204 -7.21 7.94 -12.60
C ARG A 204 -6.52 8.64 -11.42
N PRO A 205 -5.34 8.15 -11.00
CA PRO A 205 -4.52 8.84 -10.04
C PRO A 205 -4.24 10.28 -10.48
N GLN A 206 -4.47 11.24 -9.60
CA GLN A 206 -4.26 12.66 -9.92
C GLN A 206 -2.82 13.08 -9.66
N ASN A 207 -2.22 12.57 -8.58
CA ASN A 207 -0.88 12.95 -8.14
C ASN A 207 0.21 11.93 -8.50
N GLU A 208 -0.14 10.65 -8.60
CA GLU A 208 0.80 9.57 -8.94
C GLU A 208 0.57 9.05 -10.37
N ILE A 209 0.70 9.94 -11.36
CA ILE A 209 0.53 9.60 -12.78
C ILE A 209 1.66 8.66 -13.23
N VAL A 210 1.30 7.58 -13.94
CA VAL A 210 2.25 6.63 -14.55
C VAL A 210 1.98 6.50 -16.04
N ILE A 211 3.07 6.23 -16.78
CA ILE A 211 3.01 6.02 -18.23
C ILE A 211 2.65 4.56 -18.53
N ASN A 212 3.31 3.62 -17.86
CA ASN A 212 3.11 2.18 -18.06
C ASN A 212 2.67 1.53 -16.75
N GLY A 213 1.37 1.31 -16.55
CA GLY A 213 0.86 0.68 -15.34
C GLY A 213 -0.65 0.73 -15.25
N ALA A 214 -1.21 0.29 -14.12
CA ALA A 214 -2.62 0.44 -13.83
C ALA A 214 -2.97 1.93 -13.71
N HIS A 215 -4.17 2.30 -14.15
CA HIS A 215 -4.68 3.67 -14.05
C HIS A 215 -5.80 3.80 -13.01
N GLU A 216 -5.91 2.82 -12.11
CA GLU A 216 -6.90 2.82 -11.04
C GLU A 216 -6.35 3.51 -9.80
N ALA A 217 -7.19 4.31 -9.13
CA ALA A 217 -6.90 4.95 -7.85
C ALA A 217 -7.88 4.51 -6.77
N PHE A 218 -7.49 4.66 -5.52
CA PHE A 218 -8.39 4.55 -4.38
C PHE A 218 -9.45 5.66 -4.42
N VAL A 219 -10.58 5.39 -3.78
CA VAL A 219 -11.71 6.31 -3.64
C VAL A 219 -11.99 6.62 -2.17
N GLU A 220 -12.93 7.49 -1.87
CA GLU A 220 -13.26 7.84 -0.48
C GLU A 220 -13.91 6.70 0.31
N ASN A 221 -14.54 5.75 -0.38
CA ASN A 221 -15.24 4.64 0.26
C ASN A 221 -14.28 3.49 0.61
N ILE A 222 -14.11 3.21 1.90
CA ILE A 222 -13.21 2.18 2.41
C ILE A 222 -13.51 0.78 1.86
N ARG A 223 -14.79 0.42 1.68
CA ARG A 223 -15.19 -0.89 1.17
C ARG A 223 -14.77 -1.09 -0.28
N THR A 224 -14.88 -0.05 -1.10
CA THR A 224 -14.36 -0.08 -2.48
C THR A 224 -12.84 -0.26 -2.45
N ASN A 225 -12.14 0.44 -1.57
CA ASN A 225 -10.69 0.37 -1.46
C ASN A 225 -10.20 -1.03 -1.03
N THR A 226 -10.88 -1.65 -0.07
CA THR A 226 -10.56 -3.04 0.34
C THR A 226 -10.82 -4.03 -0.79
N SER A 227 -11.89 -3.84 -1.58
CA SER A 227 -12.17 -4.67 -2.76
C SER A 227 -11.10 -4.52 -3.84
N LEU A 228 -10.56 -3.30 -4.06
CA LEU A 228 -9.46 -3.06 -4.99
C LEU A 228 -8.18 -3.80 -4.57
N LEU A 229 -7.87 -3.84 -3.27
CA LEU A 229 -6.75 -4.63 -2.74
C LEU A 229 -6.99 -6.13 -2.94
N ARG A 230 -8.19 -6.64 -2.63
CA ARG A 230 -8.56 -8.04 -2.85
C ARG A 230 -8.45 -8.43 -4.32
N ARG A 231 -8.88 -7.56 -5.23
CA ARG A 231 -8.78 -7.78 -6.68
C ARG A 231 -7.35 -7.87 -7.18
N ASN A 232 -6.40 -7.21 -6.53
CA ASN A 232 -4.98 -7.28 -6.86
C ASN A 232 -4.27 -8.44 -6.15
N VAL A 233 -4.74 -8.83 -4.96
CA VAL A 233 -4.15 -9.89 -4.13
C VAL A 233 -5.19 -10.98 -3.91
N HIS A 234 -5.27 -11.91 -4.85
CA HIS A 234 -6.18 -13.07 -4.80
C HIS A 234 -5.62 -14.14 -3.85
N ASN A 235 -5.62 -13.86 -2.54
CA ASN A 235 -5.07 -14.78 -1.56
C ASN A 235 -5.88 -14.76 -0.26
N GLU A 236 -6.18 -15.93 0.28
CA GLU A 236 -6.90 -16.11 1.54
C GLU A 236 -6.16 -15.57 2.77
N ASN A 237 -4.81 -15.45 2.67
CA ASN A 237 -4.00 -14.91 3.76
C ASN A 237 -3.99 -13.37 3.81
N LEU A 238 -4.65 -12.68 2.89
CA LEU A 238 -4.87 -11.25 3.02
C LEU A 238 -5.90 -11.01 4.11
N ILE A 239 -5.48 -10.37 5.19
CA ILE A 239 -6.34 -10.00 6.32
C ILE A 239 -6.69 -8.53 6.21
N ILE A 240 -7.97 -8.23 6.41
CA ILE A 240 -8.51 -6.88 6.48
C ILE A 240 -9.25 -6.77 7.80
N GLU A 241 -8.66 -6.04 8.74
CA GLU A 241 -9.16 -5.83 10.08
C GLU A 241 -9.77 -4.43 10.19
N ASN A 242 -11.04 -4.35 10.52
CA ASN A 242 -11.73 -3.06 10.68
C ASN A 242 -11.48 -2.51 12.09
N ILE A 243 -11.00 -1.27 12.14
CA ILE A 243 -10.74 -0.52 13.37
C ILE A 243 -11.50 0.80 13.28
N SER A 244 -12.17 1.20 14.35
CA SER A 244 -12.88 2.48 14.42
C SER A 244 -12.07 3.48 15.22
N ILE A 245 -11.70 4.61 14.62
CA ILE A 245 -10.85 5.64 15.23
C ILE A 245 -11.66 6.91 15.48
N GLY A 246 -11.45 7.53 16.65
CA GLY A 246 -12.13 8.76 17.08
C GLY A 246 -13.33 8.51 17.99
N LYS A 247 -13.43 9.30 19.07
CA LYS A 247 -14.49 9.16 20.08
C LYS A 247 -15.86 9.59 19.54
N ILE A 248 -15.90 10.66 18.75
CA ILE A 248 -17.13 11.24 18.20
C ILE A 248 -17.40 10.70 16.80
N THR A 249 -16.43 10.79 15.88
CA THR A 249 -16.64 10.43 14.47
C THR A 249 -16.67 8.94 14.23
N LYS A 250 -16.01 8.13 15.08
CA LYS A 250 -15.89 6.67 14.92
C LYS A 250 -15.56 6.29 13.47
N THR A 251 -14.56 6.96 12.91
CA THR A 251 -14.20 6.82 11.49
C THR A 251 -13.75 5.40 11.19
N PRO A 252 -14.42 4.69 10.27
CA PRO A 252 -14.01 3.36 9.87
C PRO A 252 -12.62 3.40 9.23
N SER A 253 -11.73 2.56 9.71
CA SER A 253 -10.38 2.38 9.17
C SER A 253 -10.12 0.90 9.00
N ALA A 254 -9.27 0.51 8.07
CA ALA A 254 -8.93 -0.88 7.82
C ALA A 254 -7.42 -1.08 7.86
N LEU A 255 -6.99 -2.00 8.70
CA LEU A 255 -5.63 -2.50 8.79
C LEU A 255 -5.50 -3.71 7.86
N CYS A 256 -4.64 -3.61 6.83
CA CYS A 256 -4.49 -4.63 5.81
C CYS A 256 -3.06 -5.20 5.82
N TYR A 257 -2.94 -6.52 5.84
CA TYR A 257 -1.65 -7.21 5.80
C TYR A 257 -1.79 -8.64 5.28
N VAL A 258 -0.69 -9.24 4.83
CA VAL A 258 -0.67 -10.65 4.38
C VAL A 258 -0.08 -11.51 5.50
N GLN A 259 -0.91 -12.30 6.17
CA GLN A 259 -0.60 -13.02 7.42
C GLN A 259 0.62 -13.96 7.33
N ASN A 260 0.78 -14.65 6.20
CA ASN A 260 1.87 -15.58 5.98
C ASN A 260 3.18 -14.91 5.51
N ILE A 261 3.18 -13.58 5.35
CA ILE A 261 4.34 -12.79 4.90
C ILE A 261 4.73 -11.76 5.95
N ALA A 262 3.78 -10.95 6.41
CA ALA A 262 4.05 -9.85 7.34
C ALA A 262 4.57 -10.37 8.68
N ASN A 263 5.48 -9.61 9.27
CA ASN A 263 5.93 -9.84 10.64
C ASN A 263 4.79 -9.59 11.62
N SER A 264 4.59 -10.53 12.57
CA SER A 264 3.51 -10.41 13.57
C SER A 264 3.70 -9.22 14.50
N ASP A 265 4.95 -8.97 14.94
CA ASP A 265 5.25 -7.93 15.91
C ASP A 265 5.02 -6.54 15.30
N LEU A 266 5.34 -6.39 14.01
CA LEU A 266 5.02 -5.17 13.26
C LEU A 266 3.51 -4.96 13.13
N VAL A 267 2.74 -6.02 12.87
CA VAL A 267 1.26 -5.95 12.81
C VAL A 267 0.69 -5.53 14.16
N ASP A 268 1.19 -6.13 15.23
CA ASP A 268 0.73 -5.86 16.60
C ASP A 268 1.08 -4.43 17.02
N GLU A 269 2.26 -3.91 16.64
CA GLU A 269 2.65 -2.52 16.89
C GLU A 269 1.74 -1.53 16.17
N VAL A 270 1.46 -1.73 14.88
CA VAL A 270 0.54 -0.85 14.15
C VAL A 270 -0.86 -0.91 14.74
N ARG A 271 -1.36 -2.11 15.05
CA ARG A 271 -2.65 -2.31 15.73
C ARG A 271 -2.69 -1.62 17.08
N TYR A 272 -1.63 -1.74 17.88
CA TYR A 272 -1.50 -1.08 19.17
C TYR A 272 -1.60 0.43 19.04
N ARG A 273 -0.88 1.03 18.10
CA ARG A 273 -0.94 2.48 17.86
C ARG A 273 -2.32 2.94 17.44
N LEU A 274 -2.97 2.23 16.48
CA LEU A 274 -4.30 2.58 16.00
C LEU A 274 -5.37 2.53 17.10
N ASN A 275 -5.30 1.51 17.96
CA ASN A 275 -6.26 1.33 19.07
C ASN A 275 -6.07 2.31 20.22
N ASN A 276 -4.86 2.87 20.38
CA ASN A 276 -4.54 3.82 21.45
C ASN A 276 -4.65 5.30 21.03
N ILE A 277 -5.18 5.58 19.84
CA ILE A 277 -5.44 6.95 19.42
C ILE A 277 -6.65 7.51 20.17
N GLU A 278 -6.43 8.52 20.99
CA GLU A 278 -7.48 9.23 21.71
C GLU A 278 -7.73 10.63 21.13
N VAL A 279 -8.51 10.69 20.05
CA VAL A 279 -8.95 11.94 19.41
C VAL A 279 -10.46 11.97 19.30
N ASP A 280 -11.05 13.15 19.28
CA ASP A 280 -12.50 13.29 19.08
C ASP A 280 -12.91 12.92 17.65
N SER A 281 -12.11 13.34 16.68
CA SER A 281 -12.40 13.15 15.26
C SER A 281 -11.15 12.80 14.45
N LEU A 282 -11.31 11.91 13.48
CA LEU A 282 -10.32 11.61 12.44
C LEU A 282 -11.00 11.81 11.08
N LEU A 283 -10.53 12.75 10.28
CA LEU A 283 -11.16 13.11 9.00
C LEU A 283 -10.31 12.75 7.78
N SER A 284 -9.01 12.51 7.95
CA SER A 284 -8.10 12.26 6.83
C SER A 284 -6.94 11.33 7.20
N THR A 285 -6.36 10.70 6.19
CA THR A 285 -5.12 9.91 6.31
C THR A 285 -3.94 10.74 6.78
N GLY A 286 -3.83 12.02 6.37
CA GLY A 286 -2.76 12.90 6.83
C GLY A 286 -2.83 13.25 8.33
N GLN A 287 -4.04 13.27 8.92
CA GLN A 287 -4.17 13.39 10.38
C GLN A 287 -3.73 12.09 11.07
N LEU A 288 -4.12 10.95 10.51
CA LEU A 288 -3.71 9.66 11.05
C LEU A 288 -2.19 9.48 10.99
N GLU A 289 -1.56 9.84 9.87
CA GLU A 289 -0.11 9.78 9.71
C GLU A 289 0.61 10.49 10.87
N GLN A 290 0.23 11.72 11.19
CA GLN A 290 0.84 12.50 12.27
C GLN A 290 0.66 11.88 13.67
N LEU A 291 -0.39 11.06 13.86
CA LEU A 291 -0.69 10.42 15.15
C LEU A 291 0.06 9.10 15.36
N ILE A 292 0.48 8.43 14.28
CA ILE A 292 1.08 7.09 14.34
C ILE A 292 2.59 7.07 14.16
N ILE A 293 3.23 8.16 13.73
CA ILE A 293 4.67 8.24 13.49
C ILE A 293 5.48 8.17 14.77
N ASP A 294 6.73 7.67 14.68
CA ASP A 294 7.64 7.52 15.82
C ASP A 294 8.21 8.85 16.32
N SER A 295 8.46 9.77 15.42
CA SER A 295 9.13 11.03 15.74
C SER A 295 8.63 12.17 14.86
N ASN A 296 8.29 13.29 15.50
CA ASN A 296 7.97 14.55 14.83
C ASN A 296 9.20 15.46 14.67
N ILE A 297 10.40 14.91 14.82
CA ILE A 297 11.63 15.68 14.66
C ILE A 297 11.83 15.93 13.16
N MET A 298 12.03 17.19 12.82
CA MET A 298 12.35 17.65 11.46
C MET A 298 11.27 17.41 10.39
N ASP A 299 10.01 17.10 10.74
CA ASP A 299 8.89 16.89 9.80
C ASP A 299 9.24 15.92 8.62
N ILE A 300 10.10 14.93 8.87
CA ILE A 300 10.48 13.94 7.89
C ILE A 300 9.36 12.90 7.77
N PRO A 301 8.85 12.61 6.56
CA PRO A 301 7.80 11.60 6.39
C PRO A 301 8.32 10.20 6.73
N GLN A 302 7.58 9.48 7.60
CA GLN A 302 7.93 8.13 8.08
C GLN A 302 6.96 7.06 7.58
N VAL A 303 5.89 7.47 6.94
CA VAL A 303 4.86 6.62 6.33
C VAL A 303 4.71 7.04 4.88
N LEU A 304 4.58 6.09 3.99
CA LEU A 304 4.37 6.37 2.58
C LEU A 304 2.87 6.44 2.29
N SER A 305 2.42 7.54 1.70
CA SER A 305 1.05 7.73 1.25
C SER A 305 0.91 7.42 -0.24
N THR A 306 -0.15 6.74 -0.66
CA THR A 306 -0.39 6.44 -2.07
C THR A 306 -1.88 6.38 -2.39
N GLU A 307 -2.25 6.92 -3.56
CA GLU A 307 -3.60 6.78 -4.12
C GLU A 307 -3.75 5.54 -5.03
N ARG A 308 -2.69 4.72 -5.17
CA ARG A 308 -2.62 3.62 -6.14
C ARG A 308 -2.77 2.24 -5.48
N PRO A 309 -3.81 1.47 -5.86
CA PRO A 309 -4.00 0.11 -5.36
C PRO A 309 -2.90 -0.87 -5.78
N ASP A 310 -2.33 -0.73 -6.98
CA ASP A 310 -1.25 -1.57 -7.48
C ASP A 310 0.06 -1.38 -6.70
N LYS A 311 0.42 -0.12 -6.38
CA LYS A 311 1.56 0.22 -5.53
C LYS A 311 1.38 -0.34 -4.12
N ALA A 312 0.21 -0.12 -3.52
CA ALA A 312 -0.15 -0.62 -2.21
C ALA A 312 -0.08 -2.16 -2.15
N SER A 313 -0.69 -2.85 -3.11
CA SER A 313 -0.64 -4.32 -3.20
C SER A 313 0.78 -4.85 -3.36
N GLY A 314 1.64 -4.16 -4.10
CA GLY A 314 3.05 -4.50 -4.22
C GLY A 314 3.79 -4.47 -2.87
N TYR A 315 3.50 -3.48 -2.02
CA TYR A 315 4.08 -3.39 -0.68
C TYR A 315 3.50 -4.42 0.29
N LEU A 316 2.21 -4.78 0.19
CA LEU A 316 1.63 -5.91 0.94
C LEU A 316 2.37 -7.22 0.65
N LEU A 317 2.66 -7.49 -0.61
CA LEU A 317 3.40 -8.68 -1.02
C LEU A 317 4.87 -8.65 -0.61
N ASP A 318 5.42 -7.46 -0.34
CA ASP A 318 6.75 -7.28 0.23
C ASP A 318 6.77 -7.47 1.76
N GLY A 319 5.59 -7.56 2.43
CA GLY A 319 5.45 -7.80 3.87
C GLY A 319 5.17 -6.55 4.70
N ARG A 320 4.84 -5.43 4.05
CA ARG A 320 4.43 -4.20 4.73
C ARG A 320 2.95 -4.20 5.07
N ILE A 321 2.56 -3.26 5.89
CA ILE A 321 1.20 -3.07 6.38
C ILE A 321 0.59 -1.86 5.70
N ILE A 322 -0.70 -1.93 5.41
CA ILE A 322 -1.45 -0.81 4.85
C ILE A 322 -2.58 -0.42 5.79
N VAL A 323 -2.76 0.87 5.96
CA VAL A 323 -3.91 1.43 6.68
C VAL A 323 -4.73 2.27 5.71
N LEU A 324 -6.02 1.94 5.60
CA LEU A 324 -7.01 2.69 4.84
C LEU A 324 -7.91 3.44 5.81
N VAL A 325 -8.28 4.67 5.48
CA VAL A 325 -9.22 5.49 6.27
C VAL A 325 -10.40 5.88 5.38
N ASN A 326 -11.61 5.72 5.89
CA ASN A 326 -12.81 6.12 5.16
C ASN A 326 -12.85 7.64 4.98
N GLY A 327 -13.25 8.10 3.79
CA GLY A 327 -13.35 9.51 3.46
C GLY A 327 -12.12 10.10 2.75
N THR A 328 -11.06 9.29 2.52
CA THR A 328 -9.87 9.73 1.80
C THR A 328 -9.40 8.69 0.79
N PRO A 329 -8.98 9.11 -0.44
CA PRO A 329 -8.52 8.21 -1.48
C PRO A 329 -7.03 7.84 -1.35
N TYR A 330 -6.51 7.75 -0.12
CA TYR A 330 -5.11 7.45 0.14
C TYR A 330 -4.98 6.25 1.07
N ALA A 331 -3.97 5.42 0.79
CA ALA A 331 -3.51 4.35 1.65
C ALA A 331 -2.19 4.75 2.31
N LEU A 332 -2.07 4.53 3.61
CA LEU A 332 -0.83 4.68 4.36
C LEU A 332 -0.10 3.34 4.40
N ILE A 333 1.19 3.34 4.07
CA ILE A 333 2.03 2.16 4.02
C ILE A 333 3.13 2.29 5.07
N ALA A 334 3.18 1.35 5.99
CA ALA A 334 4.15 1.29 7.07
C ALA A 334 4.87 -0.10 7.10
N PRO A 335 6.14 -0.14 7.49
CA PRO A 335 7.08 0.96 7.63
C PRO A 335 7.53 1.53 6.28
N ALA A 336 8.01 2.77 6.24
CA ALA A 336 8.64 3.36 5.08
C ALA A 336 10.10 3.71 5.37
N ILE A 337 10.96 3.52 4.38
CA ILE A 337 12.38 3.87 4.44
C ILE A 337 12.71 5.01 3.47
N PHE A 338 13.81 5.70 3.70
CA PHE A 338 14.25 6.84 2.88
C PHE A 338 14.18 6.59 1.37
N THR A 339 14.60 5.41 0.92
CA THR A 339 14.63 5.05 -0.50
C THR A 339 13.26 4.89 -1.14
N ASP A 340 12.20 4.65 -0.35
CA ASP A 340 10.85 4.51 -0.86
C ASP A 340 10.27 5.82 -1.38
N PHE A 341 10.63 6.94 -0.75
CA PHE A 341 10.18 8.28 -1.15
C PHE A 341 10.80 8.76 -2.48
N LEU A 342 11.90 8.15 -2.88
CA LEU A 342 12.55 8.37 -4.17
C LEU A 342 12.11 7.38 -5.27
N ALA A 343 11.29 6.38 -4.91
CA ALA A 343 10.81 5.35 -5.82
C ALA A 343 9.46 5.73 -6.45
N SER A 344 9.34 5.57 -7.77
CA SER A 344 8.08 5.71 -8.49
C SER A 344 7.50 4.34 -8.85
N PRO A 345 6.17 4.19 -8.96
CA PRO A 345 5.55 2.97 -9.46
C PRO A 345 6.05 2.53 -10.84
N ASP A 346 6.37 3.47 -11.72
CA ASP A 346 6.93 3.20 -13.06
C ASP A 346 8.24 2.42 -13.03
N ASP A 347 9.05 2.57 -11.97
CA ASP A 347 10.35 1.91 -11.86
C ASP A 347 10.26 0.39 -11.91
N LYS A 348 9.15 -0.18 -11.37
CA LYS A 348 8.91 -1.64 -11.39
C LYS A 348 8.48 -2.14 -12.77
N ASN A 349 7.90 -1.26 -13.59
CA ASN A 349 7.33 -1.57 -14.92
C ASN A 349 8.34 -1.35 -16.06
N MET A 350 9.44 -0.65 -15.78
CA MET A 350 10.50 -0.38 -16.76
C MET A 350 11.60 -1.45 -16.71
N LYS A 351 12.42 -1.51 -17.79
CA LYS A 351 13.68 -2.29 -17.78
C LYS A 351 14.62 -1.73 -16.72
N SER A 352 15.31 -2.61 -15.99
CA SER A 352 16.19 -2.22 -14.87
C SER A 352 17.19 -1.12 -15.20
N SER A 353 17.76 -1.13 -16.41
CA SER A 353 18.73 -0.10 -16.83
C SER A 353 18.10 1.30 -16.88
N PHE A 354 16.90 1.43 -17.47
CA PHE A 354 16.18 2.70 -17.53
C PHE A 354 15.71 3.14 -16.14
N ALA A 355 15.12 2.21 -15.35
CA ALA A 355 14.68 2.50 -14.00
C ALA A 355 15.84 3.02 -13.13
N ASN A 356 17.02 2.37 -13.21
CA ASN A 356 18.20 2.77 -12.44
C ASN A 356 18.76 4.12 -12.89
N PHE A 357 18.73 4.43 -14.18
CA PHE A 357 19.12 5.73 -14.69
C PHE A 357 18.21 6.84 -14.13
N VAL A 358 16.90 6.67 -14.22
CA VAL A 358 15.93 7.65 -13.69
C VAL A 358 16.07 7.80 -12.18
N LYS A 359 16.29 6.70 -11.44
CA LYS A 359 16.56 6.74 -10.00
C LYS A 359 17.82 7.54 -9.66
N SER A 360 18.89 7.42 -10.46
CA SER A 360 20.10 8.21 -10.27
C SER A 360 19.83 9.71 -10.46
N ILE A 361 19.01 10.08 -11.45
CA ILE A 361 18.57 11.47 -11.66
C ILE A 361 17.77 11.98 -10.45
N ARG A 362 16.91 11.17 -9.84
CA ARG A 362 16.14 11.59 -8.67
C ARG A 362 17.01 11.83 -7.44
N ILE A 363 18.05 11.02 -7.23
CA ILE A 363 19.04 11.28 -6.16
C ILE A 363 19.71 12.63 -6.40
N LEU A 364 20.17 12.90 -7.64
CA LEU A 364 20.79 14.15 -8.00
C LEU A 364 19.82 15.34 -7.82
N ALA A 365 18.54 15.14 -8.17
CA ALA A 365 17.49 16.14 -7.99
C ALA A 365 17.24 16.44 -6.51
N ALA A 366 17.21 15.43 -5.63
CA ALA A 366 17.11 15.64 -4.20
C ALA A 366 18.30 16.44 -3.65
N PHE A 367 19.51 16.13 -4.10
CA PHE A 367 20.70 16.87 -3.75
C PHE A 367 20.62 18.34 -4.21
N PHE A 368 20.21 18.61 -5.44
CA PHE A 368 20.06 19.97 -5.97
C PHE A 368 18.95 20.73 -5.24
N THR A 369 17.82 20.08 -4.96
CA THR A 369 16.73 20.70 -4.22
C THR A 369 17.16 21.18 -2.84
N LEU A 370 17.97 20.39 -2.14
CA LEU A 370 18.38 20.69 -0.75
C LEU A 370 19.56 21.65 -0.70
N LEU A 371 20.61 21.44 -1.50
CA LEU A 371 21.92 22.05 -1.28
C LEU A 371 22.30 23.13 -2.31
N LEU A 372 21.78 23.08 -3.55
CA LEU A 372 22.25 23.95 -4.63
C LEU A 372 22.14 25.45 -4.29
N PRO A 373 21.05 25.96 -3.71
CA PRO A 373 20.97 27.37 -3.32
C PRO A 373 22.00 27.75 -2.24
N GLY A 374 22.18 26.88 -1.24
CA GLY A 374 23.17 27.07 -0.17
C GLY A 374 24.59 27.07 -0.71
N ILE A 375 24.91 26.14 -1.61
CA ILE A 375 26.22 26.06 -2.29
C ILE A 375 26.51 27.35 -3.07
N TYR A 376 25.52 27.84 -3.82
CA TYR A 376 25.70 29.09 -4.58
C TYR A 376 26.01 30.27 -3.64
N VAL A 377 25.29 30.41 -2.53
CA VAL A 377 25.56 31.45 -1.52
C VAL A 377 26.95 31.30 -0.93
N ALA A 378 27.37 30.07 -0.57
CA ALA A 378 28.68 29.80 -0.01
C ALA A 378 29.83 30.12 -0.97
N VAL A 379 29.67 29.74 -2.25
CA VAL A 379 30.66 30.02 -3.31
C VAL A 379 30.75 31.52 -3.55
N SER A 380 29.62 32.21 -3.68
CA SER A 380 29.60 33.65 -3.98
C SER A 380 30.18 34.52 -2.87
N ASN A 381 30.04 34.11 -1.58
CA ASN A 381 30.46 34.93 -0.45
C ASN A 381 31.85 34.56 0.10
N PHE A 382 32.21 33.28 0.10
CA PHE A 382 33.40 32.81 0.83
C PHE A 382 34.40 32.07 -0.02
N HIS A 383 33.98 31.46 -1.14
CA HIS A 383 34.81 30.51 -1.87
C HIS A 383 34.79 30.80 -3.39
N SER A 384 34.93 32.06 -3.73
CA SER A 384 34.94 32.51 -5.16
C SER A 384 36.03 31.85 -6.00
N GLU A 385 37.13 31.41 -5.36
CA GLU A 385 38.27 30.76 -5.97
C GLU A 385 37.96 29.36 -6.55
N VAL A 386 36.85 28.75 -6.17
CA VAL A 386 36.36 27.46 -6.72
C VAL A 386 35.89 27.63 -8.17
N LEU A 387 35.50 28.85 -8.56
CA LEU A 387 35.02 29.13 -9.90
C LEU A 387 36.18 29.40 -10.86
N PRO A 388 36.11 28.90 -12.11
CA PRO A 388 37.02 29.36 -13.17
C PRO A 388 36.97 30.89 -13.28
N THR A 389 38.13 31.52 -13.50
CA THR A 389 38.27 32.98 -13.49
C THR A 389 37.32 33.71 -14.45
N ASP A 390 37.11 33.15 -15.65
CA ASP A 390 36.21 33.73 -16.65
C ASP A 390 34.74 33.72 -16.21
N LEU A 391 34.33 32.62 -15.53
CA LEU A 391 32.98 32.47 -14.97
C LEU A 391 32.81 33.41 -13.76
N LEU A 392 33.83 33.53 -12.91
CA LEU A 392 33.83 34.44 -11.78
C LEU A 392 33.63 35.89 -12.22
N PHE A 393 34.41 36.37 -13.23
CA PHE A 393 34.24 37.71 -13.77
C PHE A 393 32.87 37.92 -14.40
N SER A 394 32.32 36.92 -15.08
CA SER A 394 30.99 36.97 -15.67
C SER A 394 29.92 37.12 -14.57
N ILE A 395 30.04 36.36 -13.47
CA ILE A 395 29.12 36.47 -12.31
C ILE A 395 29.22 37.84 -11.64
N LEU A 396 30.46 38.33 -11.41
CA LEU A 396 30.70 39.64 -10.80
C LEU A 396 30.10 40.77 -11.67
N ALA A 397 30.37 40.76 -12.97
CA ALA A 397 29.81 41.72 -13.90
C ALA A 397 28.27 41.71 -13.95
N SER A 398 27.67 40.52 -13.87
CA SER A 398 26.22 40.38 -13.87
C SER A 398 25.55 40.92 -12.58
N ARG A 399 26.33 41.05 -11.51
CA ARG A 399 25.86 41.54 -10.20
C ARG A 399 26.19 43.00 -9.92
N GLU A 400 26.98 43.64 -10.77
CA GLU A 400 27.43 45.03 -10.58
C GLU A 400 26.28 46.02 -10.37
N ASN A 401 25.14 45.78 -11.04
CA ASN A 401 23.94 46.63 -10.93
C ASN A 401 22.92 46.16 -9.87
N VAL A 402 23.21 45.10 -9.10
CA VAL A 402 22.28 44.56 -8.12
C VAL A 402 22.60 45.13 -6.75
N PRO A 403 21.70 45.86 -6.08
CA PRO A 403 21.97 46.54 -4.81
C PRO A 403 21.91 45.61 -3.58
N PHE A 404 21.46 44.36 -3.74
CA PHE A 404 21.22 43.45 -2.65
C PHE A 404 22.36 42.46 -2.43
N PRO A 405 22.66 42.06 -1.18
CA PRO A 405 23.48 40.90 -0.90
C PRO A 405 22.86 39.61 -1.46
N VAL A 406 23.72 38.62 -1.85
CA VAL A 406 23.29 37.33 -2.48
C VAL A 406 22.17 36.64 -1.72
N ILE A 407 22.21 36.65 -0.37
CA ILE A 407 21.21 35.97 0.44
C ILE A 407 19.81 36.58 0.28
N PHE A 408 19.69 37.90 0.13
CA PHE A 408 18.41 38.55 -0.09
C PHE A 408 17.90 38.33 -1.52
N GLU A 409 18.79 38.35 -2.53
CA GLU A 409 18.43 38.04 -3.90
C GLU A 409 17.81 36.64 -4.00
N ILE A 410 18.48 35.63 -3.41
CA ILE A 410 18.02 34.24 -3.48
C ILE A 410 16.73 34.02 -2.67
N LEU A 411 16.62 34.64 -1.51
CA LEU A 411 15.39 34.55 -0.68
C LEU A 411 14.18 35.14 -1.41
N ILE A 412 14.33 36.30 -2.04
CA ILE A 412 13.25 36.91 -2.83
C ILE A 412 12.79 35.97 -3.94
N LEU A 413 13.72 35.39 -4.71
CA LEU A 413 13.36 34.48 -5.80
C LEU A 413 12.77 33.17 -5.30
N GLU A 414 13.34 32.55 -4.25
CA GLU A 414 12.84 31.29 -3.69
C GLU A 414 11.44 31.45 -3.09
N ILE A 415 11.19 32.55 -2.33
CA ILE A 415 9.86 32.84 -1.80
C ILE A 415 8.88 33.12 -2.93
N SER A 416 9.29 33.88 -3.96
CA SER A 416 8.44 34.15 -5.12
C SER A 416 8.08 32.87 -5.87
N PHE A 417 9.04 31.95 -6.01
CA PHE A 417 8.82 30.66 -6.65
C PHE A 417 7.83 29.79 -5.83
N GLU A 418 7.97 29.76 -4.50
CA GLU A 418 7.02 29.05 -3.64
C GLU A 418 5.61 29.68 -3.69
N LEU A 419 5.49 31.01 -3.75
CA LEU A 419 4.20 31.69 -3.92
C LEU A 419 3.53 31.34 -5.26
N ILE A 420 4.30 31.32 -6.36
CA ILE A 420 3.79 30.90 -7.68
C ILE A 420 3.30 29.45 -7.64
N ARG A 421 4.06 28.56 -7.01
CA ARG A 421 3.70 27.16 -6.85
C ARG A 421 2.43 26.98 -6.03
N GLU A 422 2.32 27.64 -4.87
CA GLU A 422 1.14 27.59 -4.00
C GLU A 422 -0.10 28.11 -4.71
N ALA A 423 0.04 29.23 -5.45
CA ALA A 423 -1.03 29.75 -6.27
C ALA A 423 -1.43 28.75 -7.38
N GLY A 424 -0.46 28.11 -8.03
CA GLY A 424 -0.70 27.14 -9.08
C GLY A 424 -1.48 25.90 -8.62
N LEU A 425 -1.30 25.47 -7.37
CA LEU A 425 -2.03 24.32 -6.79
C LEU A 425 -3.50 24.66 -6.49
N ARG A 426 -3.84 25.93 -6.24
CA ARG A 426 -5.20 26.36 -5.86
C ARG A 426 -6.06 26.79 -7.03
N VAL A 427 -5.45 27.10 -8.16
CA VAL A 427 -6.18 27.59 -9.35
C VAL A 427 -6.57 26.40 -10.24
N PRO A 428 -7.79 26.41 -10.85
CA PRO A 428 -8.19 25.37 -11.80
C PRO A 428 -7.16 25.18 -12.91
N SER A 429 -6.91 23.91 -13.29
CA SER A 429 -5.81 23.49 -14.17
C SER A 429 -5.61 24.31 -15.46
N PRO A 430 -6.66 24.77 -16.17
CA PRO A 430 -6.45 25.55 -17.40
C PRO A 430 -5.80 26.93 -17.16
N ILE A 431 -6.08 27.53 -16.01
CA ILE A 431 -5.57 28.85 -15.62
C ILE A 431 -4.26 28.71 -14.83
N GLY A 432 -4.12 27.65 -14.01
CA GLY A 432 -2.95 27.40 -13.17
C GLY A 432 -1.66 27.24 -13.97
N THR A 433 -1.69 26.51 -15.09
CA THR A 433 -0.54 26.36 -15.99
C THR A 433 -0.12 27.69 -16.61
N THR A 434 -1.09 28.51 -17.03
CA THR A 434 -0.82 29.83 -17.61
C THR A 434 -0.21 30.76 -16.58
N ILE A 435 -0.75 30.82 -15.37
CA ILE A 435 -0.21 31.66 -14.27
C ILE A 435 1.22 31.21 -13.92
N SER A 436 1.48 29.92 -13.87
CA SER A 436 2.80 29.39 -13.54
C SER A 436 3.84 29.76 -14.61
N ILE A 437 3.49 29.63 -15.90
CA ILE A 437 4.40 29.97 -17.00
C ILE A 437 4.62 31.50 -17.07
N VAL A 438 3.54 32.29 -17.08
CA VAL A 438 3.64 33.74 -17.19
C VAL A 438 4.27 34.34 -15.94
N GLY A 439 3.89 33.83 -14.74
CA GLY A 439 4.48 34.27 -13.48
C GLY A 439 5.98 34.05 -13.42
N ALA A 440 6.43 32.83 -13.73
CA ALA A 440 7.86 32.51 -13.71
C ALA A 440 8.67 33.28 -14.76
N LEU A 441 8.15 33.39 -15.99
CA LEU A 441 8.83 34.08 -17.09
C LEU A 441 8.87 35.59 -16.85
N VAL A 442 7.70 36.22 -16.59
CA VAL A 442 7.60 37.65 -16.44
C VAL A 442 8.33 38.12 -15.17
N LEU A 443 8.13 37.43 -14.05
CA LEU A 443 8.76 37.80 -12.78
C LEU A 443 10.30 37.60 -12.85
N GLY A 444 10.77 36.48 -13.43
CA GLY A 444 12.20 36.24 -13.61
C GLY A 444 12.84 37.29 -14.53
N GLN A 445 12.26 37.54 -15.71
CA GLN A 445 12.82 38.49 -16.68
C GLN A 445 12.71 39.95 -16.18
N ALA A 446 11.58 40.33 -15.57
CA ALA A 446 11.42 41.66 -15.01
C ALA A 446 12.38 41.92 -13.85
N ALA A 447 12.60 40.95 -12.95
CA ALA A 447 13.51 41.10 -11.83
C ALA A 447 14.97 41.27 -12.29
N VAL A 448 15.40 40.54 -13.35
CA VAL A 448 16.70 40.75 -13.99
C VAL A 448 16.80 42.10 -14.69
N SER A 449 15.79 42.49 -15.48
CA SER A 449 15.78 43.76 -16.21
C SER A 449 15.77 44.97 -15.29
N ALA A 450 15.14 44.81 -14.11
CA ALA A 450 15.11 45.87 -13.07
C ALA A 450 16.39 45.91 -12.21
N GLY A 451 17.35 45.01 -12.42
CA GLY A 451 18.58 44.90 -11.61
C GLY A 451 18.34 44.46 -10.17
N ILE A 452 17.20 43.79 -9.88
CA ILE A 452 16.88 43.28 -8.53
C ILE A 452 17.64 42.01 -8.23
N VAL A 453 17.82 41.14 -9.23
CA VAL A 453 18.50 39.85 -9.12
C VAL A 453 19.44 39.59 -10.31
N SER A 454 20.48 38.83 -10.09
CA SER A 454 21.40 38.46 -11.15
C SER A 454 20.82 37.33 -12.05
N PRO A 455 21.13 37.33 -13.37
CA PRO A 455 20.70 36.27 -14.29
C PRO A 455 21.16 34.87 -13.90
N VAL A 456 22.36 34.75 -13.35
CA VAL A 456 22.93 33.47 -12.91
C VAL A 456 22.10 32.88 -11.75
N LEU A 457 21.66 33.73 -10.83
CA LEU A 457 20.83 33.28 -9.71
C LEU A 457 19.47 32.76 -10.17
N VAL A 458 18.87 33.36 -11.20
CA VAL A 458 17.61 32.85 -11.77
C VAL A 458 17.79 31.42 -12.30
N ILE A 459 18.94 31.12 -12.92
CA ILE A 459 19.24 29.75 -13.39
C ILE A 459 19.36 28.78 -12.19
N VAL A 460 20.04 29.18 -11.11
CA VAL A 460 20.19 28.35 -9.89
C VAL A 460 18.83 28.05 -9.27
N VAL A 461 17.98 29.05 -9.10
CA VAL A 461 16.62 28.87 -8.53
C VAL A 461 15.73 28.04 -9.47
N ALA A 462 15.80 28.26 -10.77
CA ALA A 462 15.07 27.45 -11.75
C ALA A 462 15.50 25.97 -11.70
N MET A 463 16.80 25.69 -11.65
CA MET A 463 17.34 24.33 -11.51
C MET A 463 16.85 23.67 -10.21
N THR A 464 16.88 24.38 -9.10
CA THR A 464 16.37 23.93 -7.79
C THR A 464 14.88 23.61 -7.85
N GLY A 465 14.10 24.51 -8.48
CA GLY A 465 12.67 24.33 -8.66
C GLY A 465 12.32 23.10 -9.49
N ILE A 466 12.95 22.94 -10.67
CA ILE A 466 12.76 21.77 -11.56
C ILE A 466 13.16 20.49 -10.83
N SER A 467 14.27 20.49 -10.09
CA SER A 467 14.74 19.34 -9.33
C SER A 467 13.74 18.89 -8.29
N SER A 468 13.05 19.82 -7.61
CA SER A 468 12.03 19.48 -6.62
C SER A 468 10.80 18.75 -7.21
N PHE A 469 10.48 18.98 -8.49
CA PHE A 469 9.42 18.26 -9.19
C PHE A 469 9.83 16.84 -9.65
N ALA A 470 11.13 16.57 -9.77
CA ALA A 470 11.63 15.24 -10.13
C ALA A 470 11.49 14.22 -8.99
N ILE A 471 11.20 14.66 -7.76
CA ILE A 471 11.00 13.81 -6.59
C ILE A 471 9.56 13.31 -6.59
N PRO A 472 9.33 11.96 -6.60
CA PRO A 472 7.99 11.41 -6.78
C PRO A 472 7.05 11.64 -5.60
N ASP A 473 7.58 11.60 -4.38
CA ASP A 473 6.80 11.78 -3.17
C ASP A 473 6.68 13.26 -2.80
N PHE A 474 5.42 13.72 -2.66
CA PHE A 474 5.12 15.12 -2.39
C PHE A 474 5.59 15.56 -1.00
N SER A 475 5.35 14.75 0.03
CA SER A 475 5.70 15.06 1.41
C SER A 475 7.21 15.17 1.59
N PHE A 476 7.95 14.24 0.99
CA PHE A 476 9.41 14.26 1.00
C PHE A 476 9.98 15.45 0.19
N SER A 477 9.40 15.77 -0.96
CA SER A 477 9.78 16.95 -1.75
C SER A 477 9.55 18.24 -0.94
N PHE A 478 8.42 18.34 -0.21
CA PHE A 478 8.10 19.49 0.65
C PHE A 478 9.11 19.61 1.79
N HIS A 479 9.46 18.50 2.43
CA HIS A 479 10.49 18.47 3.47
C HIS A 479 11.82 19.04 2.96
N LEU A 480 12.35 18.56 1.82
CA LEU A 480 13.62 19.04 1.27
C LEU A 480 13.58 20.53 0.92
N ARG A 481 12.45 21.04 0.41
CA ARG A 481 12.26 22.46 0.10
C ARG A 481 12.28 23.34 1.36
N LEU A 482 11.70 22.87 2.45
CA LEU A 482 11.74 23.60 3.72
C LEU A 482 13.17 23.68 4.26
N TYR A 483 13.87 22.53 4.24
CA TYR A 483 15.23 22.44 4.79
C TYR A 483 16.29 23.15 3.95
N ARG A 484 16.07 23.40 2.66
CA ARG A 484 16.99 24.20 1.83
C ARG A 484 17.21 25.61 2.37
N PHE A 485 16.20 26.23 3.01
CA PHE A 485 16.35 27.55 3.64
C PHE A 485 17.37 27.52 4.78
N ILE A 486 17.41 26.42 5.55
CA ILE A 486 18.39 26.21 6.60
C ILE A 486 19.79 26.11 5.99
N PHE A 487 19.95 25.32 4.91
CA PHE A 487 21.26 25.19 4.22
C PHE A 487 21.70 26.50 3.56
N MET A 488 20.79 27.30 3.03
CA MET A 488 21.10 28.64 2.54
C MET A 488 21.63 29.54 3.65
N PHE A 489 21.00 29.53 4.82
CA PHE A 489 21.44 30.31 5.96
C PHE A 489 22.81 29.83 6.49
N LEU A 490 23.05 28.52 6.57
CA LEU A 490 24.35 27.93 6.95
C LEU A 490 25.42 28.28 5.92
N GLY A 491 25.11 28.26 4.63
CA GLY A 491 26.00 28.68 3.56
C GLY A 491 26.35 30.18 3.63
N TYR A 492 25.40 31.01 4.04
CA TYR A 492 25.63 32.44 4.24
C TYR A 492 26.50 32.75 5.46
N CYS A 493 26.30 32.04 6.59
CA CYS A 493 27.03 32.32 7.83
C CYS A 493 28.47 31.77 7.82
N CYS A 494 28.66 30.53 7.34
CA CYS A 494 29.91 29.78 7.49
C CYS A 494 30.43 29.17 6.18
N GLY A 495 29.84 29.49 5.03
CA GLY A 495 30.26 28.94 3.74
C GLY A 495 30.13 27.42 3.67
N PHE A 496 31.08 26.77 3.03
CA PHE A 496 31.08 25.29 2.90
C PHE A 496 31.21 24.56 4.24
N LEU A 497 31.87 25.15 5.23
CA LEU A 497 31.97 24.57 6.55
C LEU A 497 30.58 24.47 7.19
N GLY A 498 29.75 25.52 7.08
CA GLY A 498 28.36 25.49 7.57
C GLY A 498 27.50 24.43 6.86
N ILE A 499 27.63 24.33 5.52
CA ILE A 499 26.91 23.33 4.75
C ILE A 499 27.33 21.91 5.14
N SER A 500 28.63 21.66 5.29
CA SER A 500 29.15 20.33 5.64
C SER A 500 28.72 19.88 7.04
N LEU A 501 28.78 20.77 8.03
CA LEU A 501 28.31 20.50 9.38
C LEU A 501 26.78 20.28 9.41
N GLY A 502 26.03 21.12 8.70
CA GLY A 502 24.59 20.95 8.57
C GLY A 502 24.21 19.63 7.91
N LEU A 503 24.92 19.23 6.86
CA LEU A 503 24.69 17.95 6.17
C LEU A 503 25.04 16.76 7.07
N PHE A 504 26.13 16.84 7.82
CA PHE A 504 26.50 15.82 8.79
C PHE A 504 25.43 15.67 9.87
N ALA A 505 24.94 16.77 10.45
CA ALA A 505 23.87 16.75 11.44
C ALA A 505 22.57 16.17 10.83
N TYR A 506 22.21 16.58 9.62
CA TYR A 506 21.03 16.08 8.92
C TYR A 506 21.10 14.57 8.67
N ILE A 507 22.21 14.06 8.15
CA ILE A 507 22.40 12.61 7.92
C ILE A 507 22.41 11.86 9.26
N SER A 508 23.03 12.42 10.32
CA SER A 508 23.02 11.78 11.65
C SER A 508 21.61 11.59 12.19
N ILE A 509 20.74 12.59 12.02
CA ILE A 509 19.33 12.49 12.43
C ILE A 509 18.59 11.45 11.61
N LEU A 510 18.80 11.41 10.27
CA LEU A 510 18.21 10.39 9.41
C LEU A 510 18.61 8.96 9.80
N CYS A 511 19.86 8.77 10.26
CA CYS A 511 20.36 7.47 10.72
C CYS A 511 19.80 7.04 12.09
N ASP A 512 19.46 8.00 12.95
CA ASP A 512 18.86 7.74 14.27
C ASP A 512 17.35 7.47 14.19
N MET A 513 16.70 7.93 13.12
CA MET A 513 15.26 7.78 12.93
C MET A 513 14.86 6.34 12.64
N LYS A 514 13.68 5.98 13.15
CA LYS A 514 13.01 4.70 12.87
C LYS A 514 11.60 4.97 12.33
N SER A 515 11.09 4.02 11.55
CA SER A 515 9.70 3.95 11.12
C SER A 515 9.12 2.62 11.59
N PHE A 516 8.26 2.64 12.59
CA PHE A 516 7.70 1.43 13.22
C PHE A 516 8.78 0.41 13.60
N GLY A 517 9.83 0.86 14.28
CA GLY A 517 10.95 0.04 14.72
C GLY A 517 11.97 -0.32 13.63
N VAL A 518 11.71 -0.02 12.36
CA VAL A 518 12.65 -0.23 11.24
C VAL A 518 13.54 1.01 11.07
N PRO A 519 14.87 0.86 10.95
CA PRO A 519 15.76 2.01 10.70
C PRO A 519 15.34 2.75 9.40
N TYR A 520 15.20 4.08 9.48
CA TYR A 520 14.75 4.89 8.34
C TYR A 520 15.71 4.84 7.14
N MET A 521 17.02 4.74 7.43
CA MET A 521 18.07 4.61 6.42
C MET A 521 18.41 3.14 6.10
N ALA A 522 17.53 2.17 6.43
CA ALA A 522 17.74 0.76 6.11
C ALA A 522 18.18 0.59 4.64
N ASN A 523 19.05 -0.36 4.36
CA ASN A 523 19.79 -0.58 3.11
C ASN A 523 21.02 0.33 2.89
N ILE A 524 21.10 1.49 3.54
CA ILE A 524 22.26 2.38 3.50
C ILE A 524 23.00 2.27 4.82
N SER A 525 22.30 2.37 5.93
CA SER A 525 22.83 2.23 7.29
C SER A 525 21.78 1.60 8.23
N PRO A 526 22.02 0.42 8.84
CA PRO A 526 23.17 -0.46 8.66
C PRO A 526 23.20 -1.10 7.27
N TRP A 527 24.42 -1.26 6.72
CA TRP A 527 24.55 -1.90 5.43
C TRP A 527 24.40 -3.42 5.54
N SER A 528 23.35 -3.97 4.97
CA SER A 528 23.18 -5.42 4.86
C SER A 528 23.69 -5.92 3.51
N LYS A 529 24.47 -7.01 3.54
CA LYS A 529 24.93 -7.70 2.32
C LYS A 529 23.80 -8.43 1.58
N ILE A 530 22.56 -8.33 2.07
CA ILE A 530 21.47 -9.20 1.66
C ILE A 530 20.76 -8.70 0.43
N LYS A 531 20.46 -9.65 -0.43
CA LYS A 531 20.09 -9.55 -1.85
C LYS A 531 18.70 -8.96 -2.14
N GLY A 532 17.91 -8.57 -1.15
CA GLY A 532 16.49 -8.22 -1.34
C GLY A 532 16.23 -6.75 -1.65
N ASP A 533 17.01 -5.84 -1.07
CA ASP A 533 16.70 -4.41 -1.08
C ASP A 533 17.89 -3.53 -1.44
N SER A 534 18.13 -3.46 -2.70
CA SER A 534 18.98 -2.37 -3.22
C SER A 534 18.09 -1.26 -3.76
N TYR A 535 18.45 0.00 -3.51
CA TYR A 535 17.83 1.13 -4.20
C TYR A 535 17.86 0.94 -5.72
N PHE A 536 18.97 0.43 -6.26
CA PHE A 536 19.07 0.05 -7.66
C PHE A 536 18.41 -1.30 -7.92
N LEU A 537 17.45 -1.31 -8.82
CA LEU A 537 16.62 -2.48 -9.10
C LEU A 537 17.35 -3.49 -9.98
N PRO A 538 17.59 -4.72 -9.49
CA PRO A 538 18.00 -5.80 -10.35
C PRO A 538 16.86 -6.19 -11.31
N PRO A 539 17.16 -6.89 -12.42
CA PRO A 539 16.14 -7.45 -13.30
C PRO A 539 15.11 -8.28 -12.53
N ILE A 540 13.84 -8.25 -12.97
CA ILE A 540 12.71 -8.85 -12.22
C ILE A 540 12.93 -10.33 -11.88
N TRP A 541 13.58 -11.10 -12.76
CA TRP A 541 13.89 -12.52 -12.57
C TRP A 541 15.00 -12.80 -11.56
N LYS A 542 15.72 -11.76 -11.09
CA LYS A 542 16.76 -11.85 -10.05
C LYS A 542 16.26 -11.35 -8.69
N ARG A 543 15.01 -10.89 -8.57
CA ARG A 543 14.43 -10.41 -7.32
C ARG A 543 13.88 -11.60 -6.52
N GLU A 544 14.75 -12.37 -5.89
CA GLU A 544 14.41 -13.62 -5.24
C GLU A 544 13.94 -13.46 -3.80
N TYR A 545 14.42 -12.43 -3.11
CA TYR A 545 14.21 -12.24 -1.67
C TYR A 545 13.39 -10.97 -1.36
N ARG A 546 12.71 -11.01 -0.22
CA ARG A 546 12.10 -9.84 0.41
C ARG A 546 13.13 -9.07 1.22
N ALA A 547 12.74 -7.86 1.63
CA ALA A 547 13.54 -6.98 2.45
C ALA A 547 13.84 -7.62 3.81
N GLN A 548 15.12 -7.73 4.17
CA GLN A 548 15.51 -8.31 5.44
C GLN A 548 15.12 -7.42 6.63
N TYR A 549 15.15 -6.10 6.47
CA TYR A 549 14.79 -5.17 7.55
C TYR A 549 13.31 -5.27 7.97
N LEU A 550 12.47 -5.98 7.22
CA LEU A 550 11.07 -6.25 7.57
C LEU A 550 10.91 -7.53 8.38
N ASP A 551 11.94 -8.36 8.48
CA ASP A 551 11.93 -9.66 9.17
C ASP A 551 10.65 -10.46 8.85
N THR A 552 10.43 -10.68 7.56
CA THR A 552 9.20 -11.30 7.07
C THR A 552 9.19 -12.80 7.35
N LYS A 553 8.00 -13.38 7.62
CA LYS A 553 7.83 -14.83 7.83
C LYS A 553 8.29 -15.68 6.65
N LYS A 554 8.30 -15.12 5.45
CA LYS A 554 8.78 -15.73 4.22
C LYS A 554 9.79 -14.84 3.53
N ASP A 555 11.07 -15.15 3.63
CA ASP A 555 12.15 -14.36 3.00
C ASP A 555 12.16 -14.48 1.48
N LYS A 556 11.83 -15.65 0.94
CA LYS A 556 11.83 -15.87 -0.51
C LYS A 556 10.54 -15.37 -1.15
N LYS A 557 10.71 -14.53 -2.18
CA LYS A 557 9.64 -13.98 -3.01
C LYS A 557 9.34 -14.87 -4.21
N GLN A 558 10.36 -15.43 -4.81
CA GLN A 558 10.27 -16.31 -5.98
C GLN A 558 11.42 -17.32 -6.01
N GLU A 559 11.28 -18.36 -6.84
CA GLU A 559 12.34 -19.35 -7.04
C GLU A 559 13.57 -18.74 -7.72
N LYS A 560 14.73 -19.34 -7.49
CA LYS A 560 16.01 -18.88 -8.05
C LYS A 560 16.01 -18.80 -9.58
N ILE A 561 15.23 -19.62 -10.24
CA ILE A 561 15.06 -19.62 -11.71
C ILE A 561 13.62 -19.22 -12.03
N ALA A 562 13.36 -17.92 -12.10
CA ALA A 562 12.03 -17.40 -12.40
C ALA A 562 11.60 -17.63 -13.87
N MET A 563 12.54 -17.83 -14.80
CA MET A 563 12.27 -18.08 -16.22
C MET A 563 12.62 -19.53 -16.60
N LYS A 564 11.91 -20.50 -16.03
CA LYS A 564 12.16 -21.95 -16.25
C LYS A 564 12.12 -22.35 -17.75
N TRP A 565 11.34 -21.66 -18.57
CA TRP A 565 11.27 -21.91 -20.02
C TRP A 565 12.55 -21.53 -20.79
N LYS A 566 13.41 -20.71 -20.22
CA LYS A 566 14.62 -20.22 -20.89
C LYS A 566 15.82 -21.16 -20.73
N PHE A 567 15.78 -22.05 -19.75
CA PHE A 567 16.93 -22.89 -19.35
C PHE A 567 16.66 -24.38 -19.17
N PRO A 568 15.67 -25.01 -19.85
CA PRO A 568 15.44 -26.45 -19.66
C PRO A 568 16.60 -27.33 -20.18
N PHE A 569 17.48 -26.77 -21.04
CA PHE A 569 18.57 -27.54 -21.68
C PHE A 569 19.98 -27.28 -21.12
N LEU A 570 20.16 -26.25 -20.30
CA LEU A 570 21.52 -25.93 -19.77
C LEU A 570 21.79 -26.61 -18.42
N SER A 571 20.77 -26.97 -17.65
CA SER A 571 20.96 -27.66 -16.38
C SER A 571 21.45 -29.10 -16.54
N GLU A 572 21.04 -29.81 -17.58
CA GLU A 572 21.51 -31.17 -17.86
C GLU A 572 22.94 -31.19 -18.42
N LYS A 573 23.28 -30.20 -19.28
CA LYS A 573 24.65 -30.10 -19.83
C LYS A 573 25.68 -29.57 -18.84
N GLU A 574 25.32 -28.70 -17.90
CA GLU A 574 26.25 -28.23 -16.87
C GLU A 574 26.51 -29.30 -15.79
N GLU A 575 25.57 -30.21 -15.54
CA GLU A 575 25.81 -31.37 -14.68
C GLU A 575 26.66 -32.44 -15.37
N GLU A 576 26.55 -32.61 -16.69
CA GLU A 576 27.43 -33.48 -17.45
C GLU A 576 28.86 -32.92 -17.56
N ILE A 577 29.03 -31.60 -17.74
CA ILE A 577 30.36 -30.96 -17.80
C ILE A 577 31.06 -30.93 -16.44
N LYS A 578 30.34 -30.97 -15.33
CA LYS A 578 30.90 -31.08 -13.97
C LYS A 578 31.26 -32.52 -13.58
N ARG A 579 30.91 -33.50 -14.39
CA ARG A 579 31.27 -34.92 -14.19
C ARG A 579 32.50 -35.35 -15.01
N TRP A 580 33.07 -34.48 -15.80
CA TRP A 580 34.37 -34.60 -16.48
C TRP A 580 35.30 -33.52 -15.89
#